data_7bc45214510a281a88e46ebd4f9a374d
#
_entry.id   7bc45214510a281a88e46ebd4f9a374d
#
_cell.length_a   1.000
_cell.length_b   1.000
_cell.length_c   1.000
_cell.angle_alpha   90.00
_cell.angle_beta   90.00
_cell.angle_gamma   90.00
#
_symmetry.space_group_name_H-M   'P 1'
#
loop_
_entity.id
_entity.type
_entity.pdbx_description
1 polymer ?
#
loop_
_entity_poly.entity_id
_entity_poly.type
_entity_poly.pdbx_seq_one_letter_code
_entity_poly.pdbx_strand_id
1 'polypeptide(L)'
;MGVVIEDDQGMRLRTFHRFLGVATNNQAEYQALIEGLKAVADWKPDRLEVYLDSKLVVEQVNGKWRVKEPELKELHKQATELLQQFGDRVTVSHVGREENRGADKLVNMALDERVKKPNASG
;
A
#
# COMPACT_ATOMS: atom_id res chain seq x y z
N MET A 1 1.89 4.35 -10.20
CA MET A 1 1.60 4.61 -8.80
C MET A 1 1.82 3.34 -8.01
N GLY A 2 2.70 3.39 -7.05
CA GLY A 2 3.09 2.17 -6.39
C GLY A 2 3.40 2.35 -4.93
N VAL A 3 3.45 1.23 -4.24
CA VAL A 3 3.77 1.15 -2.83
C VAL A 3 4.89 0.15 -2.67
N VAL A 4 5.88 0.50 -1.88
CA VAL A 4 6.97 -0.41 -1.58
C VAL A 4 6.96 -0.70 -0.10
N ILE A 5 7.04 -1.97 0.27
CA ILE A 5 7.06 -2.39 1.65
C ILE A 5 8.29 -3.27 1.85
N GLU A 6 9.07 -2.93 2.87
CA GLU A 6 10.28 -3.67 3.20
C GLU A 6 10.18 -4.20 4.61
N ASP A 7 10.67 -5.42 4.83
CA ASP A 7 10.74 -5.92 6.18
C ASP A 7 12.19 -5.90 6.64
N ASP A 8 12.40 -6.34 7.87
CA ASP A 8 13.74 -6.32 8.46
C ASP A 8 14.57 -7.54 8.09
N GLN A 9 14.02 -8.42 7.25
CA GLN A 9 14.73 -9.62 6.82
C GLN A 9 15.26 -9.51 5.39
N GLY A 10 15.16 -8.33 4.80
CA GLY A 10 15.64 -8.14 3.44
C GLY A 10 14.60 -8.41 2.36
N MET A 11 13.37 -8.68 2.75
CA MET A 11 12.30 -8.87 1.77
C MET A 11 11.70 -7.53 1.40
N ARG A 12 11.35 -7.40 0.16
CA ARG A 12 10.75 -6.18 -0.35
C ARG A 12 9.62 -6.53 -1.27
N LEU A 13 8.47 -5.92 -1.04
CA LEU A 13 7.29 -6.10 -1.89
C LEU A 13 6.96 -4.78 -2.53
N ARG A 14 6.78 -4.79 -3.83
CA ARG A 14 6.28 -3.63 -4.54
C ARG A 14 4.90 -3.97 -5.08
N THR A 15 3.90 -3.16 -4.74
CA THR A 15 2.59 -3.30 -5.34
C THR A 15 2.35 -2.08 -6.22
N PHE A 16 1.71 -2.31 -7.35
CA PHE A 16 1.39 -1.20 -8.24
C PHE A 16 0.15 -1.55 -9.02
N HIS A 17 -0.56 -0.52 -9.45
CA HIS A 17 -1.76 -0.70 -10.23
C HIS A 17 -1.48 -0.54 -11.70
N ARG A 18 -2.03 -1.42 -12.50
CA ARG A 18 -2.16 -1.17 -13.90
C ARG A 18 -3.42 -0.40 -14.02
N PHE A 19 -3.30 0.86 -14.31
CA PHE A 19 -4.47 1.73 -14.30
C PHE A 19 -5.29 1.47 -15.54
N LEU A 20 -6.41 0.83 -15.38
CA LEU A 20 -7.30 0.50 -16.48
C LEU A 20 -8.68 1.03 -16.29
N GLY A 21 -8.97 1.63 -15.18
CA GLY A 21 -10.32 2.05 -14.86
C GLY A 21 -10.40 3.51 -14.53
N VAL A 22 -11.41 3.84 -13.77
CA VAL A 22 -11.68 5.22 -13.44
C VAL A 22 -11.26 5.59 -12.02
N ALA A 23 -10.59 4.71 -11.33
CA ALA A 23 -10.17 5.02 -9.97
C ALA A 23 -9.18 6.17 -10.01
N THR A 24 -9.26 7.04 -9.02
CA THR A 24 -8.30 8.12 -8.92
C THR A 24 -6.96 7.57 -8.47
N ASN A 25 -5.92 8.38 -8.62
CA ASN A 25 -4.59 7.98 -8.17
C ASN A 25 -4.60 7.67 -6.68
N ASN A 26 -5.32 8.45 -5.91
CA ASN A 26 -5.35 8.22 -4.46
C ASN A 26 -6.07 6.92 -4.10
N GLN A 27 -7.14 6.61 -4.81
CA GLN A 27 -7.82 5.34 -4.59
C GLN A 27 -6.89 4.17 -4.93
N ALA A 28 -6.18 4.29 -6.06
CA ALA A 28 -5.27 3.24 -6.47
C ALA A 28 -4.16 3.04 -5.45
N GLU A 29 -3.66 4.15 -4.91
CA GLU A 29 -2.59 4.07 -3.93
C GLU A 29 -3.07 3.40 -2.64
N TYR A 30 -4.27 3.75 -2.19
CA TYR A 30 -4.83 3.09 -1.02
C TYR A 30 -5.01 1.60 -1.26
N GLN A 31 -5.49 1.22 -2.44
CA GLN A 31 -5.69 -0.19 -2.72
C GLN A 31 -4.36 -0.94 -2.77
N ALA A 32 -3.34 -0.31 -3.36
CA ALA A 32 -2.03 -0.93 -3.39
C ALA A 32 -1.49 -1.12 -1.98
N LEU A 33 -1.70 -0.13 -1.12
CA LEU A 33 -1.27 -0.23 0.26
C LEU A 33 -2.00 -1.37 0.99
N ILE A 34 -3.30 -1.44 0.82
CA ILE A 34 -4.10 -2.46 1.49
C ILE A 34 -3.66 -3.85 1.05
N GLU A 35 -3.55 -4.05 -0.26
CA GLU A 35 -3.18 -5.37 -0.75
C GLU A 35 -1.75 -5.73 -0.36
N GLY A 36 -0.87 -4.76 -0.36
CA GLY A 36 0.50 -4.99 0.06
C GLY A 36 0.58 -5.39 1.51
N LEU A 37 -0.17 -4.70 2.38
CA LEU A 37 -0.14 -5.03 3.80
C LEU A 37 -0.71 -6.42 4.06
N LYS A 38 -1.74 -6.80 3.32
CA LYS A 38 -2.28 -8.14 3.46
C LYS A 38 -1.26 -9.19 3.05
N ALA A 39 -0.53 -8.91 1.98
CA ALA A 39 0.46 -9.86 1.49
C ALA A 39 1.60 -10.04 2.47
N VAL A 40 2.11 -8.94 3.04
CA VAL A 40 3.25 -9.05 3.95
C VAL A 40 2.87 -9.57 5.32
N ALA A 41 1.59 -9.60 5.63
CA ALA A 41 1.18 -10.13 6.92
C ALA A 41 1.63 -11.57 7.09
N ASP A 42 1.71 -12.32 6.01
CA ASP A 42 2.14 -13.70 6.06
C ASP A 42 3.63 -13.84 6.35
N TRP A 43 4.39 -12.77 6.14
CA TRP A 43 5.83 -12.82 6.39
C TRP A 43 6.15 -12.76 7.88
N LYS A 44 5.18 -12.33 8.69
CA LYS A 44 5.34 -12.17 10.14
C LYS A 44 6.58 -11.36 10.45
N PRO A 45 6.66 -10.15 9.88
CA PRO A 45 7.85 -9.34 10.05
C PRO A 45 7.93 -8.75 11.44
N ASP A 46 9.15 -8.52 11.91
CA ASP A 46 9.34 -7.80 13.16
C ASP A 46 9.23 -6.30 12.93
N ARG A 47 9.48 -5.86 11.71
CA ARG A 47 9.45 -4.45 11.40
C ARG A 47 9.13 -4.25 9.94
N LEU A 48 8.32 -3.25 9.63
CA LEU A 48 7.96 -2.91 8.26
C LEU A 48 8.21 -1.44 7.99
N GLU A 49 8.71 -1.15 6.80
CA GLU A 49 8.78 0.21 6.31
C GLU A 49 8.00 0.30 5.03
N VAL A 50 7.08 1.22 4.97
CA VAL A 50 6.18 1.39 3.84
C VAL A 50 6.46 2.73 3.18
N TYR A 51 6.67 2.71 1.88
CA TYR A 51 6.97 3.91 1.11
C TYR A 51 5.89 4.11 0.07
N LEU A 52 5.32 5.31 0.05
CA LEU A 52 4.22 5.65 -0.85
C LEU A 52 4.57 6.87 -1.68
N ASP A 53 4.11 6.88 -2.93
CA ASP A 53 4.26 8.03 -3.80
C ASP A 53 3.33 9.16 -3.46
N SER A 54 2.17 8.87 -2.91
CA SER A 54 1.15 9.88 -2.69
C SER A 54 1.32 10.51 -1.32
N LYS A 55 1.67 11.78 -1.30
CA LYS A 55 1.78 12.48 -0.04
C LYS A 55 0.45 12.54 0.67
N LEU A 56 -0.64 12.70 -0.06
CA LEU A 56 -1.96 12.75 0.54
C LEU A 56 -2.24 11.47 1.34
N VAL A 57 -1.98 10.33 0.73
CA VAL A 57 -2.25 9.06 1.40
C VAL A 57 -1.36 8.90 2.63
N VAL A 58 -0.08 9.26 2.51
CA VAL A 58 0.83 9.16 3.65
C VAL A 58 0.32 9.99 4.82
N GLU A 59 -0.03 11.24 4.54
CA GLU A 59 -0.45 12.13 5.63
C GLU A 59 -1.78 11.69 6.22
N GLN A 60 -2.65 11.14 5.41
CA GLN A 60 -3.93 10.66 5.92
C GLN A 60 -3.76 9.41 6.80
N VAL A 61 -2.95 8.45 6.36
CA VAL A 61 -2.79 7.24 7.18
C VAL A 61 -1.98 7.51 8.44
N ASN A 62 -1.14 8.54 8.43
CA ASN A 62 -0.41 8.93 9.62
C ASN A 62 -1.22 9.85 10.53
N GLY A 63 -2.43 10.17 10.13
CA GLY A 63 -3.32 10.94 10.98
C GLY A 63 -3.10 12.43 10.96
N LYS A 64 -2.30 12.92 10.03
CA LYS A 64 -2.00 14.34 9.96
C LYS A 64 -2.99 15.12 9.12
N TRP A 65 -3.58 14.48 8.14
CA TRP A 65 -4.56 15.11 7.26
C TRP A 65 -5.87 14.36 7.35
N ARG A 66 -6.96 15.11 7.33
CA ARG A 66 -8.28 14.51 7.41
C ARG A 66 -8.68 13.93 6.06
N VAL A 67 -9.42 12.84 6.10
CA VAL A 67 -9.96 12.23 4.89
C VAL A 67 -11.33 12.83 4.65
N LYS A 68 -11.44 13.61 3.58
CA LYS A 68 -12.70 14.29 3.26
C LYS A 68 -13.50 13.61 2.18
N GLU A 69 -12.83 12.97 1.26
CA GLU A 69 -13.52 12.34 0.13
C GLU A 69 -14.18 11.05 0.59
N PRO A 70 -15.49 10.92 0.34
CA PRO A 70 -16.19 9.70 0.79
C PRO A 70 -15.59 8.43 0.23
N GLU A 71 -15.12 8.47 -1.02
CA GLU A 71 -14.59 7.27 -1.64
C GLU A 71 -13.27 6.85 -1.01
N LEU A 72 -12.60 7.75 -0.29
CA LEU A 72 -11.35 7.39 0.39
C LEU A 72 -11.56 6.95 1.82
N LYS A 73 -12.70 7.28 2.41
CA LYS A 73 -12.91 7.01 3.82
C LYS A 73 -12.89 5.52 4.15
N GLU A 74 -13.54 4.74 3.31
CA GLU A 74 -13.57 3.30 3.56
C GLU A 74 -12.19 2.69 3.33
N LEU A 75 -11.49 3.15 2.30
CA LEU A 75 -10.14 2.66 2.03
C LEU A 75 -9.18 3.05 3.14
N HIS A 76 -9.32 4.27 3.63
CA HIS A 76 -8.50 4.75 4.75
C HIS A 76 -8.75 3.87 5.97
N LYS A 77 -10.00 3.55 6.24
CA LYS A 77 -10.33 2.71 7.38
C LYS A 77 -9.68 1.34 7.26
N GLN A 78 -9.78 0.73 6.09
CA GLN A 78 -9.19 -0.58 5.88
C GLN A 78 -7.66 -0.53 6.03
N ALA A 79 -7.04 0.49 5.47
CA ALA A 79 -5.59 0.62 5.54
C ALA A 79 -5.12 0.82 6.98
N THR A 80 -5.80 1.69 7.72
CA THR A 80 -5.38 1.96 9.09
C THR A 80 -5.62 0.77 9.99
N GLU A 81 -6.67 -0.01 9.75
CA GLU A 81 -6.89 -1.20 10.54
C GLU A 81 -5.76 -2.20 10.33
N LEU A 82 -5.30 -2.35 9.11
CA LEU A 82 -4.18 -3.23 8.84
C LEU A 82 -2.90 -2.71 9.47
N LEU A 83 -2.67 -1.41 9.40
CA LEU A 83 -1.49 -0.83 10.00
C LEU A 83 -1.49 -1.00 11.50
N GLN A 84 -2.65 -0.89 12.13
CA GLN A 84 -2.74 -1.05 13.57
C GLN A 84 -2.35 -2.44 14.03
N GLN A 85 -2.48 -3.43 13.17
CA GLN A 85 -2.07 -4.77 13.54
C GLN A 85 -0.58 -4.87 13.76
N PHE A 86 0.18 -3.99 13.12
CA PHE A 86 1.62 -3.97 13.31
C PHE A 86 2.04 -3.01 14.42
N GLY A 87 1.18 -2.07 14.78
CA GLY A 87 1.46 -1.14 15.87
C GLY A 87 2.71 -0.32 15.58
N ASP A 88 3.61 -0.27 16.55
CA ASP A 88 4.82 0.54 16.43
C ASP A 88 5.84 -0.06 15.46
N ARG A 89 5.59 -1.24 14.96
CA ARG A 89 6.55 -1.91 14.12
C ARG A 89 6.49 -1.48 12.67
N VAL A 90 5.54 -0.62 12.30
CA VAL A 90 5.39 -0.16 10.94
C VAL A 90 5.59 1.34 10.85
N THR A 91 6.29 1.78 9.81
CA THR A 91 6.48 3.20 9.53
C THR A 91 6.03 3.46 8.11
N VAL A 92 5.28 4.52 7.90
CA VAL A 92 4.79 4.89 6.58
C VAL A 92 5.40 6.23 6.21
N SER A 93 6.07 6.28 5.06
CA SER A 93 6.78 7.48 4.62
C SER A 93 6.47 7.80 3.17
N HIS A 94 6.61 9.06 2.83
CA HIS A 94 6.43 9.52 1.47
C HIS A 94 7.80 9.55 0.78
N VAL A 95 7.85 9.01 -0.43
CA VAL A 95 9.06 9.12 -1.23
C VAL A 95 8.66 9.55 -2.61
N GLY A 96 9.43 10.45 -3.18
CA GLY A 96 9.16 10.95 -4.50
C GLY A 96 9.59 9.98 -5.57
N ARG A 97 10.56 9.14 -5.26
CA ARG A 97 10.98 8.18 -6.24
C ARG A 97 11.57 7.02 -5.50
N GLU A 98 11.36 5.88 -6.04
CA GLU A 98 11.85 4.71 -5.41
C GLU A 98 13.35 4.61 -5.52
N GLU A 99 13.99 4.21 -4.46
CA GLU A 99 15.40 4.01 -4.46
C GLU A 99 15.71 2.56 -4.39
N ASN A 100 16.75 2.19 -5.08
CA ASN A 100 17.20 0.82 -5.02
C ASN A 100 18.04 0.66 -3.77
N ARG A 101 17.45 0.04 -2.78
CA ARG A 101 18.07 -0.03 -1.47
C ARG A 101 18.88 -1.29 -1.26
N GLY A 102 19.08 -2.05 -2.28
CA GLY A 102 19.85 -3.26 -2.11
C GLY A 102 19.11 -4.37 -1.40
N ALA A 103 17.80 -4.37 -1.52
CA ALA A 103 17.00 -5.42 -0.92
C ALA A 103 17.43 -6.77 -1.48
N ASP A 104 17.52 -7.76 -0.63
CA ASP A 104 17.92 -9.08 -1.06
C ASP A 104 16.90 -9.72 -1.98
N LYS A 105 15.65 -9.50 -1.73
CA LYS A 105 14.59 -10.10 -2.52
C LYS A 105 13.52 -9.08 -2.81
N LEU A 106 13.11 -9.02 -4.05
CA LEU A 106 12.06 -8.11 -4.46
C LEU A 106 10.92 -8.91 -5.06
N VAL A 107 9.77 -8.75 -4.48
CA VAL A 107 8.55 -9.35 -4.99
C VAL A 107 7.71 -8.26 -5.60
N ASN A 108 7.28 -8.48 -6.84
CA ASN A 108 6.42 -7.52 -7.52
C ASN A 108 5.02 -8.07 -7.60
N MET A 109 4.06 -7.24 -7.28
CA MET A 109 2.66 -7.63 -7.33
C MET A 109 1.91 -6.55 -8.08
N ALA A 110 1.39 -6.90 -9.24
CA ALA A 110 0.60 -5.98 -10.03
C ALA A 110 -0.86 -6.16 -9.72
N LEU A 111 -1.55 -5.06 -9.53
CA LEU A 111 -2.98 -5.08 -9.27
C LEU A 111 -3.67 -4.54 -10.50
N ASP A 112 -4.57 -5.33 -11.05
CA ASP A 112 -5.29 -4.96 -12.25
C ASP A 112 -6.73 -4.69 -11.85
N GLU A 113 -7.15 -3.45 -11.95
CA GLU A 113 -8.48 -3.08 -11.48
C GLU A 113 -9.59 -3.84 -12.15
N ARG A 114 -9.39 -4.24 -13.40
CA ARG A 114 -10.44 -4.98 -14.05
C ARG A 114 -10.67 -6.34 -13.43
N VAL A 115 -9.65 -6.87 -12.83
CA VAL A 115 -9.76 -8.19 -12.24
C VAL A 115 -10.65 -8.20 -11.03
N LYS A 116 -10.85 -7.06 -10.44
CA LYS A 116 -11.70 -7.00 -9.30
C LYS A 116 -13.13 -7.24 -9.62
N LYS A 117 -13.51 -7.18 -10.89
CA LYS A 117 -14.81 -7.48 -11.27
C LYS A 117 -14.97 -8.90 -11.09
N PRO A 118 -15.84 -9.27 -10.44
CA PRO A 118 -15.96 -10.68 -10.16
C PRO A 118 -16.33 -11.49 -11.36
N ASN A 119 -16.14 -11.46 -11.50
CA ASN A 119 -16.20 -12.22 -12.11
C ASN A 119 -16.37 -12.48 -12.73
N ALA A 120 -16.25 -12.14 -12.66
CA ALA A 120 -16.36 -12.31 -13.44
C ALA A 120 -16.25 -13.35 -13.94
N SER A 121 -16.17 -13.70 -13.90
CA SER A 121 -16.07 -14.50 -14.36
C SER A 121 -16.36 -15.12 -14.30
N GLY A 122 -16.42 -15.03 -14.18
CA GLY A 122 -16.74 -15.58 -14.32
C GLY A 122 -16.65 -15.70 -14.56
#